data_c2754fab2a8bb8f4deb8005cab0827d9
#
_entry.id   c2754fab2a8bb8f4deb8005cab0827d9
#
_cell.length_a   1.000
_cell.length_b   1.000
_cell.length_c   1.000
_cell.angle_alpha   90.00
_cell.angle_beta   90.00
_cell.angle_gamma   90.00
#
_symmetry.space_group_name_H-M   'P 1'
#
loop_
_entity.id
_entity.type
_entity.pdbx_description
1 polymer ?
#
loop_
_entity_poly.entity_id
_entity_poly.type
_entity_poly.pdbx_seq_one_letter_code
_entity_poly.pdbx_strand_id
1 'polypeptide(L)'
;MNASQIEKNVSALVENFNKEEFVFDLLKAYGISKTSITRLKKGDFNMSKVEGEILYKSKMLFKEVETGTLLNTIDELTKEPDSLKHNPRFVIVTDYKTLLAKDIRTGLALDTPILEIHKHFGFFLPWAGQEKYAQTNENFADRKASYQMAKLYDILVTENPHIYEDGGHNLNIFLSRLLFCFFAEDTDIFPVEGMFTDTLEQHTQKDGSDIHTFLDRL
;
A
#
# COMPACT_ATOMS: atom_id res chain seq x y z
N MET A 1 18.74 1.35 21.49
CA MET A 1 17.42 1.86 21.95
C MET A 1 16.52 0.64 22.09
N ASN A 2 15.71 0.53 23.15
CA ASN A 2 14.78 -0.59 23.31
C ASN A 2 13.40 -0.29 22.69
N ALA A 3 12.57 -1.32 22.48
CA ALA A 3 11.27 -1.18 21.83
C ALA A 3 10.31 -0.23 22.58
N SER A 4 10.30 -0.26 23.92
CA SER A 4 9.46 0.64 24.73
C SER A 4 9.85 2.12 24.58
N GLN A 5 11.15 2.40 24.43
CA GLN A 5 11.60 3.78 24.18
C GLN A 5 11.24 4.24 22.78
N ILE A 6 11.29 3.34 21.78
CA ILE A 6 10.85 3.64 20.41
C ILE A 6 9.36 3.94 20.39
N GLU A 7 8.54 3.11 21.04
CA GLU A 7 7.09 3.33 21.15
C GLU A 7 6.75 4.71 21.72
N LYS A 8 7.40 5.11 22.82
CA LYS A 8 7.25 6.45 23.42
C LYS A 8 7.64 7.55 22.46
N ASN A 9 8.76 7.39 21.74
CA ASN A 9 9.23 8.38 20.78
C ASN A 9 8.28 8.54 19.60
N VAL A 10 7.72 7.43 19.09
CA VAL A 10 6.75 7.47 17.98
C VAL A 10 5.42 8.07 18.45
N SER A 11 4.99 7.80 19.69
CA SER A 11 3.80 8.45 20.28
C SER A 11 3.99 9.95 20.39
N ALA A 12 5.15 10.41 20.91
CA ALA A 12 5.46 11.83 20.99
C ALA A 12 5.54 12.51 19.60
N LEU A 13 5.98 11.80 18.56
CA LEU A 13 5.98 12.28 17.17
C LEU A 13 4.54 12.54 16.68
N VAL A 14 3.61 11.66 17.01
CA VAL A 14 2.19 11.83 16.63
C VAL A 14 1.54 13.00 17.38
N GLU A 15 1.83 13.14 18.69
CA GLU A 15 1.34 14.25 19.51
C GLU A 15 1.83 15.61 19.01
N ASN A 16 3.05 15.68 18.49
CA ASN A 16 3.69 16.89 17.98
C ASN A 16 3.88 16.82 16.45
N PHE A 17 2.88 16.32 15.74
CA PHE A 17 2.96 16.07 14.30
C PHE A 17 3.31 17.34 13.52
N ASN A 18 4.38 17.27 12.73
CA ASN A 18 4.80 18.30 11.79
C ASN A 18 5.07 17.65 10.42
N LYS A 19 4.31 18.05 9.41
CA LYS A 19 4.40 17.51 8.06
C LYS A 19 5.81 17.58 7.48
N GLU A 20 6.48 18.72 7.59
CA GLU A 20 7.81 18.97 7.00
C GLU A 20 8.92 18.17 7.68
N GLU A 21 8.75 17.89 8.97
CA GLU A 21 9.73 17.19 9.80
C GLU A 21 9.43 15.69 9.95
N PHE A 22 8.25 15.25 9.55
CA PHE A 22 7.72 13.91 9.86
C PHE A 22 8.71 12.79 9.57
N VAL A 23 9.25 12.71 8.35
CA VAL A 23 10.15 11.63 7.96
C VAL A 23 11.45 11.64 8.76
N PHE A 24 11.94 12.81 9.11
CA PHE A 24 13.16 12.99 9.89
C PHE A 24 12.95 12.67 11.37
N ASP A 25 11.82 13.08 11.93
CA ASP A 25 11.45 12.75 13.30
C ASP A 25 11.11 11.26 13.44
N LEU A 26 10.51 10.65 12.41
CA LEU A 26 10.31 9.21 12.36
C LEU A 26 11.67 8.47 12.44
N LEU A 27 12.64 8.81 11.60
CA LEU A 27 13.98 8.22 11.65
C LEU A 27 14.66 8.42 13.01
N LYS A 28 14.51 9.59 13.60
CA LYS A 28 15.04 9.92 14.92
C LYS A 28 14.40 9.08 16.02
N ALA A 29 13.09 8.83 15.95
CA ALA A 29 12.35 7.99 16.89
C ALA A 29 12.93 6.56 16.95
N TYR A 30 13.47 6.06 15.84
CA TYR A 30 14.15 4.76 15.76
C TYR A 30 15.67 4.81 15.98
N GLY A 31 16.21 5.92 16.44
CA GLY A 31 17.60 6.02 16.86
C GLY A 31 18.60 6.39 15.76
N ILE A 32 18.14 6.86 14.61
CA ILE A 32 19.04 7.43 13.61
C ILE A 32 19.66 8.72 14.17
N SER A 33 20.98 8.85 14.06
CA SER A 33 21.72 9.95 14.70
C SER A 33 21.34 11.31 14.14
N LYS A 34 21.35 12.34 15.00
CA LYS A 34 21.09 13.72 14.60
C LYS A 34 22.01 14.17 13.46
N THR A 35 23.28 13.76 13.49
CA THR A 35 24.27 14.09 12.44
C THR A 35 23.83 13.49 11.09
N SER A 36 23.39 12.24 11.07
CA SER A 36 22.91 11.58 9.85
C SER A 36 21.65 12.25 9.30
N ILE A 37 20.71 12.63 10.18
CA ILE A 37 19.49 13.34 9.80
C ILE A 37 19.84 14.73 9.22
N THR A 38 20.74 15.47 9.85
CA THR A 38 21.17 16.78 9.34
C THR A 38 21.79 16.66 7.95
N ARG A 39 22.60 15.64 7.69
CA ARG A 39 23.19 15.39 6.39
C ARG A 39 22.15 14.94 5.35
N LEU A 40 21.17 14.15 5.79
CA LEU A 40 20.04 13.76 4.91
C LEU A 40 19.22 14.98 4.48
N LYS A 41 18.91 15.90 5.42
CA LYS A 41 18.23 17.16 5.14
C LYS A 41 18.98 18.07 4.18
N LYS A 42 20.32 18.09 4.28
CA LYS A 42 21.19 18.86 3.37
C LYS A 42 21.35 18.21 1.99
N GLY A 43 20.81 16.99 1.80
CA GLY A 43 20.92 16.24 0.55
C GLY A 43 22.15 15.32 0.48
N ASP A 44 23.14 15.43 1.39
CA ASP A 44 24.39 14.63 1.35
C ASP A 44 24.12 13.11 1.36
N PHE A 45 23.08 12.69 2.05
CA PHE A 45 22.67 11.28 2.17
C PHE A 45 21.44 10.91 1.37
N ASN A 46 20.86 11.86 0.63
CA ASN A 46 19.77 11.57 -0.30
C ASN A 46 20.35 11.09 -1.63
N MET A 47 20.13 9.83 -1.97
CA MET A 47 20.58 9.22 -3.21
C MET A 47 19.58 9.41 -4.36
N SER A 48 18.37 9.90 -4.09
CA SER A 48 17.41 10.24 -5.12
C SER A 48 17.75 11.55 -5.79
N LYS A 49 17.46 11.63 -7.10
CA LYS A 49 17.51 12.86 -7.90
C LYS A 49 16.10 13.38 -8.23
N VAL A 50 15.08 12.66 -7.77
CA VAL A 50 13.68 13.04 -7.97
C VAL A 50 13.27 14.02 -6.88
N GLU A 51 12.68 15.13 -7.28
CA GLU A 51 12.20 16.15 -6.37
C GLU A 51 11.09 15.57 -5.45
N GLY A 52 11.13 15.91 -4.16
CA GLY A 52 10.16 15.39 -3.17
C GLY A 52 10.41 13.96 -2.73
N GLU A 53 11.49 13.30 -3.22
CA GLU A 53 11.84 11.94 -2.88
C GLU A 53 13.10 11.88 -2.02
N ILE A 54 13.09 11.03 -1.00
CA ILE A 54 14.24 10.79 -0.12
C ILE A 54 14.64 9.31 -0.19
N LEU A 55 15.76 9.02 -0.86
CA LEU A 55 16.33 7.68 -0.91
C LEU A 55 17.55 7.63 0.02
N TYR A 56 17.35 7.08 1.22
CA TYR A 56 18.39 6.90 2.21
C TYR A 56 18.91 5.45 2.16
N LYS A 57 20.17 5.31 1.74
CA LYS A 57 20.83 4.01 1.52
C LYS A 57 20.59 3.03 2.67
N SER A 58 20.17 1.82 2.37
CA SER A 58 19.88 0.71 3.29
C SER A 58 18.84 1.00 4.37
N LYS A 59 18.15 2.12 4.28
CA LYS A 59 17.12 2.51 5.26
C LYS A 59 15.77 2.62 4.62
N MET A 60 15.57 3.58 3.72
CA MET A 60 14.25 3.81 3.12
C MET A 60 14.32 4.53 1.79
N LEU A 61 13.25 4.37 1.03
CA LEU A 61 12.77 5.28 0.00
C LEU A 61 11.47 5.90 0.52
N PHE A 62 11.43 7.22 0.61
CA PHE A 62 10.26 7.98 1.05
C PHE A 62 9.79 8.91 -0.06
N LYS A 63 8.48 8.96 -0.29
CA LYS A 63 7.87 9.86 -1.26
C LYS A 63 6.55 10.41 -0.75
N GLU A 64 6.40 11.73 -0.83
CA GLU A 64 5.10 12.39 -0.68
C GLU A 64 4.32 12.25 -1.98
N VAL A 65 3.01 11.98 -1.87
CA VAL A 65 2.13 11.79 -3.03
C VAL A 65 0.77 12.43 -2.80
N GLU A 66 0.03 12.63 -3.88
CA GLU A 66 -1.34 13.13 -3.78
C GLU A 66 -2.30 12.07 -3.25
N THR A 67 -3.36 12.53 -2.57
CA THR A 67 -4.44 11.64 -2.08
C THR A 67 -5.03 10.85 -3.26
N GLY A 68 -5.16 9.54 -3.07
CA GLY A 68 -5.68 8.61 -4.08
C GLY A 68 -4.64 7.96 -4.99
N THR A 69 -3.36 8.39 -4.94
CA THR A 69 -2.28 7.80 -5.75
C THR A 69 -1.36 6.86 -4.97
N LEU A 70 -1.52 6.77 -3.65
CA LEU A 70 -0.61 6.05 -2.76
C LEU A 70 -0.36 4.59 -3.19
N LEU A 71 -1.43 3.84 -3.44
CA LEU A 71 -1.33 2.41 -3.80
C LEU A 71 -0.61 2.19 -5.13
N ASN A 72 -0.91 3.01 -6.13
CA ASN A 72 -0.24 2.90 -7.42
C ASN A 72 1.24 3.26 -7.29
N THR A 73 1.54 4.37 -6.59
CA THR A 73 2.92 4.82 -6.41
C THR A 73 3.77 3.83 -5.64
N ILE A 74 3.26 3.24 -4.54
CA ILE A 74 4.07 2.26 -3.78
C ILE A 74 4.31 0.98 -4.58
N ASP A 75 3.33 0.58 -5.40
CA ASP A 75 3.45 -0.58 -6.29
C ASP A 75 4.51 -0.33 -7.39
N GLU A 76 4.51 0.84 -8.00
CA GLU A 76 5.52 1.27 -8.96
C GLU A 76 6.92 1.30 -8.32
N LEU A 77 7.10 2.03 -7.23
CA LEU A 77 8.39 2.19 -6.55
C LEU A 77 8.98 0.85 -6.07
N THR A 78 8.13 -0.12 -5.71
CA THR A 78 8.59 -1.44 -5.27
C THR A 78 8.96 -2.39 -6.41
N LYS A 79 8.59 -2.05 -7.65
CA LYS A 79 8.95 -2.82 -8.86
C LYS A 79 10.06 -2.16 -9.66
N GLU A 80 10.29 -0.85 -9.50
CA GLU A 80 11.27 -0.10 -10.26
C GLU A 80 12.71 -0.35 -9.77
N PRO A 81 13.63 -0.82 -10.64
CA PRO A 81 14.99 -1.13 -10.23
C PRO A 81 15.78 0.06 -9.69
N ASP A 82 15.57 1.28 -10.24
CA ASP A 82 16.26 2.48 -9.81
C ASP A 82 15.84 2.90 -8.40
N SER A 83 14.58 2.72 -8.04
CA SER A 83 14.06 2.97 -6.69
C SER A 83 14.69 2.04 -5.65
N LEU A 84 15.09 0.84 -6.04
CA LEU A 84 15.67 -0.18 -5.16
C LEU A 84 17.20 -0.24 -5.21
N LYS A 85 17.85 0.56 -6.08
CA LYS A 85 19.30 0.53 -6.35
C LYS A 85 20.19 0.63 -5.11
N HIS A 86 19.76 1.38 -4.10
CA HIS A 86 20.54 1.57 -2.86
C HIS A 86 20.05 0.68 -1.70
N ASN A 87 19.32 -0.41 -2.02
CA ASN A 87 18.78 -1.39 -1.08
C ASN A 87 18.02 -0.75 0.08
N PRO A 88 17.02 0.12 -0.16
CA PRO A 88 16.18 0.63 0.91
C PRO A 88 15.49 -0.54 1.62
N ARG A 89 15.47 -0.52 2.95
CA ARG A 89 14.75 -1.54 3.73
C ARG A 89 13.25 -1.36 3.57
N PHE A 90 12.79 -0.11 3.62
CA PHE A 90 11.38 0.23 3.50
C PHE A 90 11.16 1.18 2.32
N VAL A 91 10.07 0.96 1.59
CA VAL A 91 9.47 1.95 0.70
C VAL A 91 8.26 2.52 1.40
N ILE A 92 8.19 3.85 1.51
CA ILE A 92 7.17 4.57 2.27
C ILE A 92 6.58 5.65 1.39
N VAL A 93 5.25 5.67 1.24
CA VAL A 93 4.52 6.73 0.58
C VAL A 93 3.44 7.30 1.50
N THR A 94 3.18 8.60 1.40
CA THR A 94 2.17 9.25 2.23
C THR A 94 1.60 10.49 1.57
N ASP A 95 0.32 10.77 1.83
CA ASP A 95 -0.34 12.05 1.60
C ASP A 95 -0.53 12.85 2.91
N TYR A 96 0.16 12.40 3.97
CA TYR A 96 0.05 12.89 5.36
C TYR A 96 -1.32 12.71 6.03
N LYS A 97 -2.25 12.00 5.38
CA LYS A 97 -3.46 11.44 6.02
C LYS A 97 -3.26 9.95 6.25
N THR A 98 -2.78 9.26 5.23
CA THR A 98 -2.49 7.84 5.22
C THR A 98 -1.00 7.62 4.96
N LEU A 99 -0.43 6.63 5.60
CA LEU A 99 0.92 6.16 5.36
C LEU A 99 0.86 4.71 4.88
N LEU A 100 1.43 4.47 3.70
CA LEU A 100 1.71 3.12 3.21
C LEU A 100 3.21 2.85 3.32
N ALA A 101 3.58 1.68 3.83
CA ALA A 101 4.97 1.26 3.86
C ALA A 101 5.10 -0.22 3.50
N LYS A 102 6.18 -0.58 2.79
CA LYS A 102 6.51 -1.96 2.48
C LYS A 102 7.94 -2.26 2.91
N ASP A 103 8.12 -3.32 3.68
CA ASP A 103 9.43 -3.88 3.98
C ASP A 103 9.88 -4.74 2.79
N ILE A 104 10.88 -4.28 2.07
CA ILE A 104 11.37 -4.93 0.84
C ILE A 104 12.00 -6.30 1.12
N ARG A 105 12.53 -6.52 2.32
CA ARG A 105 13.17 -7.77 2.69
C ARG A 105 12.19 -8.88 3.06
N THR A 106 11.11 -8.53 3.77
CA THR A 106 10.13 -9.51 4.27
C THR A 106 8.87 -9.56 3.43
N GLY A 107 8.64 -8.57 2.56
CA GLY A 107 7.40 -8.40 1.82
C GLY A 107 6.23 -7.86 2.65
N LEU A 108 6.43 -7.66 3.96
CA LEU A 108 5.40 -7.15 4.86
C LEU A 108 4.99 -5.73 4.49
N ALA A 109 3.70 -5.46 4.63
CA ALA A 109 3.10 -4.18 4.31
C ALA A 109 2.41 -3.55 5.52
N LEU A 110 2.39 -2.22 5.55
CA LEU A 110 1.66 -1.41 6.51
C LEU A 110 0.83 -0.38 5.76
N ASP A 111 -0.43 -0.27 6.13
CA ASP A 111 -1.32 0.80 5.71
C ASP A 111 -2.06 1.29 6.96
N THR A 112 -1.87 2.57 7.29
CA THR A 112 -2.42 3.15 8.52
C THR A 112 -2.66 4.64 8.34
N PRO A 113 -3.68 5.21 9.01
CA PRO A 113 -3.72 6.65 9.20
C PRO A 113 -2.41 7.13 9.82
N ILE A 114 -1.84 8.22 9.32
CA ILE A 114 -0.49 8.66 9.74
C ILE A 114 -0.43 8.96 11.25
N LEU A 115 -1.51 9.45 11.84
CA LEU A 115 -1.61 9.71 13.28
C LEU A 115 -1.75 8.44 14.13
N GLU A 116 -1.97 7.28 13.50
CA GLU A 116 -2.02 5.98 14.19
C GLU A 116 -0.73 5.17 14.06
N ILE A 117 0.31 5.73 13.44
CA ILE A 117 1.60 5.03 13.24
C ILE A 117 2.22 4.52 14.56
N HIS A 118 1.93 5.17 15.68
CA HIS A 118 2.38 4.74 17.00
C HIS A 118 1.85 3.35 17.40
N LYS A 119 0.66 2.96 16.94
CA LYS A 119 0.11 1.61 17.14
C LYS A 119 0.88 0.54 16.38
N HIS A 120 1.61 0.95 15.35
CA HIS A 120 2.38 0.11 14.43
C HIS A 120 3.90 0.32 14.55
N PHE A 121 4.39 0.91 15.65
CA PHE A 121 5.82 1.17 15.85
C PHE A 121 6.70 -0.06 15.63
N GLY A 122 6.16 -1.26 15.88
CA GLY A 122 6.86 -2.52 15.65
C GLY A 122 7.26 -2.78 14.20
N PHE A 123 6.61 -2.14 13.21
CA PHE A 123 6.90 -2.35 11.80
C PHE A 123 8.31 -1.89 11.40
N PHE A 124 8.76 -0.75 11.90
CA PHE A 124 10.05 -0.16 11.56
C PHE A 124 11.19 -0.50 12.56
N LEU A 125 10.99 -1.44 13.50
CA LEU A 125 12.04 -1.89 14.44
C LEU A 125 13.34 -2.35 13.76
N PRO A 126 13.34 -2.89 12.51
CA PRO A 126 14.56 -3.17 11.79
C PRO A 126 15.51 -1.97 11.61
N TRP A 127 15.02 -0.71 11.62
CA TRP A 127 15.90 0.46 11.62
C TRP A 127 16.76 0.57 12.88
N ALA A 128 16.22 0.09 14.01
CA ALA A 128 16.94 0.04 15.30
C ALA A 128 17.71 -1.28 15.49
N GLY A 129 17.83 -2.11 14.45
CA GLY A 129 18.52 -3.40 14.52
C GLY A 129 17.71 -4.51 15.21
N GLN A 130 16.42 -4.33 15.38
CA GLN A 130 15.52 -5.31 15.99
C GLN A 130 14.63 -5.94 14.92
N GLU A 131 14.92 -7.17 14.53
CA GLU A 131 14.06 -7.92 13.61
C GLU A 131 12.84 -8.43 14.38
N LYS A 132 11.63 -8.12 13.89
CA LYS A 132 10.40 -8.65 14.46
C LYS A 132 9.95 -9.87 13.66
N TYR A 133 9.61 -10.95 14.35
CA TYR A 133 8.94 -12.07 13.71
C TYR A 133 7.57 -11.62 13.18
N ALA A 134 7.25 -12.04 11.97
CA ALA A 134 6.04 -11.66 11.27
C ALA A 134 4.78 -11.94 12.11
N GLN A 135 4.09 -10.88 12.53
CA GLN A 135 2.67 -10.99 12.80
C GLN A 135 1.95 -10.92 11.44
N THR A 136 0.93 -11.73 11.29
CA THR A 136 0.06 -11.78 10.10
C THR A 136 -0.28 -10.37 9.62
N ASN A 137 0.30 -9.99 8.50
CA ASN A 137 0.02 -8.69 7.89
C ASN A 137 -0.81 -8.92 6.64
N GLU A 138 -1.85 -8.14 6.51
CA GLU A 138 -2.54 -7.99 5.24
C GLU A 138 -1.54 -7.60 4.15
N ASN A 139 -1.55 -8.33 3.06
CA ASN A 139 -0.70 -8.06 1.91
C ASN A 139 -1.19 -6.79 1.21
N PHE A 140 -0.29 -5.97 0.63
CA PHE A 140 -0.70 -4.84 -0.22
C PHE A 140 -1.59 -5.27 -1.39
N ALA A 141 -1.38 -6.48 -1.91
CA ALA A 141 -2.23 -7.03 -2.96
C ALA A 141 -3.68 -7.14 -2.49
N ASP A 142 -3.92 -7.62 -1.26
CA ASP A 142 -5.26 -7.78 -0.69
C ASP A 142 -5.94 -6.42 -0.48
N ARG A 143 -5.17 -5.41 -0.02
CA ARG A 143 -5.70 -4.05 0.16
C ARG A 143 -5.94 -3.35 -1.17
N LYS A 144 -5.05 -3.51 -2.15
CA LYS A 144 -5.25 -2.99 -3.50
C LYS A 144 -6.49 -3.60 -4.14
N ALA A 145 -6.67 -4.93 -4.02
CA ALA A 145 -7.85 -5.62 -4.49
C ALA A 145 -9.12 -5.10 -3.80
N SER A 146 -9.11 -4.96 -2.47
CA SER A 146 -10.23 -4.40 -1.70
C SER A 146 -10.57 -2.97 -2.12
N TYR A 147 -9.56 -2.13 -2.36
CA TYR A 147 -9.76 -0.76 -2.84
C TYR A 147 -10.37 -0.73 -4.26
N GLN A 148 -9.86 -1.56 -5.16
CA GLN A 148 -10.41 -1.65 -6.53
C GLN A 148 -11.83 -2.19 -6.53
N MET A 149 -12.15 -3.15 -5.67
CA MET A 149 -13.51 -3.65 -5.48
C MET A 149 -14.44 -2.58 -4.92
N ALA A 150 -14.00 -1.79 -3.92
CA ALA A 150 -14.79 -0.67 -3.41
C ALA A 150 -15.04 0.38 -4.49
N LYS A 151 -14.03 0.71 -5.30
CA LYS A 151 -14.18 1.64 -6.43
C LYS A 151 -15.15 1.10 -7.49
N LEU A 152 -15.09 -0.18 -7.81
CA LEU A 152 -16.03 -0.83 -8.71
C LEU A 152 -17.46 -0.76 -8.15
N TYR A 153 -17.62 -1.05 -6.85
CA TYR A 153 -18.90 -0.92 -6.16
C TYR A 153 -19.48 0.49 -6.29
N ASP A 154 -18.67 1.52 -6.00
CA ASP A 154 -19.11 2.92 -6.07
C ASP A 154 -19.55 3.32 -7.50
N ILE A 155 -18.80 2.88 -8.52
CA ILE A 155 -19.17 3.12 -9.93
C ILE A 155 -20.48 2.43 -10.27
N LEU A 156 -20.64 1.13 -9.91
CA LEU A 156 -21.86 0.38 -10.20
C LEU A 156 -23.08 1.03 -9.55
N VAL A 157 -22.96 1.49 -8.31
CA VAL A 157 -24.03 2.16 -7.59
C VAL A 157 -24.37 3.52 -8.20
N THR A 158 -23.36 4.28 -8.61
CA THR A 158 -23.52 5.62 -9.19
C THR A 158 -24.18 5.55 -10.57
N GLU A 159 -23.73 4.62 -11.40
CA GLU A 159 -24.22 4.49 -12.79
C GLU A 159 -25.55 3.72 -12.89
N ASN A 160 -25.95 2.99 -11.84
CA ASN A 160 -27.16 2.20 -11.83
C ASN A 160 -28.05 2.53 -10.61
N PRO A 161 -28.81 3.64 -10.62
CA PRO A 161 -29.61 4.09 -9.47
C PRO A 161 -30.58 3.06 -8.92
N HIS A 162 -31.06 2.13 -9.77
CA HIS A 162 -32.02 1.08 -9.42
C HIS A 162 -31.38 -0.19 -8.81
N ILE A 163 -30.06 -0.24 -8.70
CA ILE A 163 -29.32 -1.42 -8.25
C ILE A 163 -29.65 -1.84 -6.80
N TYR A 164 -30.29 -0.95 -6.05
CA TYR A 164 -30.75 -1.17 -4.68
C TYR A 164 -32.24 -1.48 -4.53
N GLU A 165 -33.01 -1.58 -5.61
CA GLU A 165 -34.44 -1.88 -5.51
C GLU A 165 -34.74 -3.21 -4.79
N ASP A 166 -33.80 -4.14 -4.84
CA ASP A 166 -33.83 -5.42 -4.11
C ASP A 166 -33.03 -5.40 -2.78
N GLY A 167 -32.70 -4.23 -2.25
CA GLY A 167 -31.84 -4.06 -1.07
C GLY A 167 -30.36 -4.35 -1.33
N GLY A 168 -29.93 -4.34 -2.60
CA GLY A 168 -28.55 -4.59 -3.02
C GLY A 168 -28.18 -6.08 -3.03
N HIS A 169 -29.15 -6.97 -2.96
CA HIS A 169 -28.91 -8.42 -2.92
C HIS A 169 -28.22 -8.91 -4.20
N ASN A 170 -28.74 -8.52 -5.37
CA ASN A 170 -28.15 -8.91 -6.65
C ASN A 170 -26.74 -8.33 -6.85
N LEU A 171 -26.50 -7.08 -6.42
CA LEU A 171 -25.16 -6.48 -6.44
C LEU A 171 -24.17 -7.27 -5.58
N ASN A 172 -24.59 -7.68 -4.38
CA ASN A 172 -23.72 -8.46 -3.50
C ASN A 172 -23.41 -9.85 -4.08
N ILE A 173 -24.40 -10.50 -4.71
CA ILE A 173 -24.17 -11.78 -5.41
C ILE A 173 -23.19 -11.59 -6.57
N PHE A 174 -23.40 -10.57 -7.39
CA PHE A 174 -22.50 -10.24 -8.51
C PHE A 174 -21.06 -10.04 -8.05
N LEU A 175 -20.82 -9.17 -7.06
CA LEU A 175 -19.49 -8.88 -6.53
C LEU A 175 -18.85 -10.11 -5.88
N SER A 176 -19.64 -10.94 -5.19
CA SER A 176 -19.15 -12.17 -4.57
C SER A 176 -18.71 -13.20 -5.62
N ARG A 177 -19.45 -13.35 -6.71
CA ARG A 177 -19.07 -14.22 -7.82
C ARG A 177 -17.82 -13.72 -8.53
N LEU A 178 -17.74 -12.42 -8.80
CA LEU A 178 -16.57 -11.80 -9.40
C LEU A 178 -15.31 -12.01 -8.55
N LEU A 179 -15.43 -11.77 -7.24
CA LEU A 179 -14.33 -12.00 -6.29
C LEU A 179 -13.92 -13.47 -6.27
N PHE A 180 -14.88 -14.39 -6.30
CA PHE A 180 -14.59 -15.82 -6.37
C PHE A 180 -13.84 -16.21 -7.65
N CYS A 181 -14.22 -15.64 -8.80
CA CYS A 181 -13.53 -15.91 -10.06
C CYS A 181 -12.07 -15.44 -10.03
N PHE A 182 -11.79 -14.25 -9.51
CA PHE A 182 -10.42 -13.77 -9.31
C PHE A 182 -9.64 -14.63 -8.32
N PHE A 183 -10.26 -15.02 -7.21
CA PHE A 183 -9.65 -15.90 -6.23
C PHE A 183 -9.31 -17.28 -6.82
N ALA A 184 -10.25 -17.86 -7.59
CA ALA A 184 -10.07 -19.16 -8.22
C ALA A 184 -8.94 -19.15 -9.28
N GLU A 185 -8.75 -18.01 -9.95
CA GLU A 185 -7.65 -17.79 -10.89
C GLU A 185 -6.30 -17.68 -10.16
N ASP A 186 -6.26 -16.88 -9.08
CA ASP A 186 -5.02 -16.62 -8.30
C ASP A 186 -4.56 -17.86 -7.48
N THR A 187 -5.47 -18.77 -7.18
CA THR A 187 -5.20 -19.97 -6.36
C THR A 187 -5.14 -21.27 -7.14
N ASP A 188 -4.97 -21.20 -8.45
CA ASP A 188 -4.88 -22.38 -9.34
C ASP A 188 -6.09 -23.33 -9.25
N ILE A 189 -7.25 -22.83 -8.82
CA ILE A 189 -8.50 -23.62 -8.86
C ILE A 189 -8.95 -23.83 -10.30
N PHE A 190 -8.73 -22.84 -11.17
CA PHE A 190 -8.92 -23.00 -12.59
C PHE A 190 -7.74 -23.77 -13.20
N PRO A 191 -8.00 -24.64 -14.19
CA PRO A 191 -6.95 -25.53 -14.74
C PRO A 191 -5.91 -24.79 -15.61
N VAL A 192 -6.15 -23.53 -15.94
CA VAL A 192 -5.28 -22.68 -16.78
C VAL A 192 -5.14 -21.33 -16.11
N GLU A 193 -3.89 -20.87 -15.99
CA GLU A 193 -3.56 -19.51 -15.53
C GLU A 193 -4.21 -18.47 -16.45
N GLY A 194 -4.80 -17.43 -15.88
CA GLY A 194 -5.48 -16.36 -16.61
C GLY A 194 -6.83 -16.76 -17.23
N MET A 195 -7.37 -17.95 -16.92
CA MET A 195 -8.55 -18.48 -17.57
C MET A 195 -9.77 -17.55 -17.53
N PHE A 196 -10.02 -16.91 -16.40
CA PHE A 196 -11.14 -15.99 -16.22
C PHE A 196 -10.89 -14.67 -16.93
N THR A 197 -9.75 -14.04 -16.66
CA THR A 197 -9.38 -12.73 -17.22
C THR A 197 -9.23 -12.79 -18.74
N ASP A 198 -8.56 -13.80 -19.27
CA ASP A 198 -8.39 -13.99 -20.72
C ASP A 198 -9.73 -14.28 -21.42
N THR A 199 -10.59 -15.09 -20.79
CA THR A 199 -11.92 -15.39 -21.34
C THR A 199 -12.79 -14.13 -21.35
N LEU A 200 -12.74 -13.34 -20.30
CA LEU A 200 -13.46 -12.06 -20.23
C LEU A 200 -12.98 -11.12 -21.35
N GLU A 201 -11.65 -10.96 -21.52
CA GLU A 201 -11.06 -10.08 -22.52
C GLU A 201 -11.37 -10.51 -23.96
N GLN A 202 -11.37 -11.84 -24.21
CA GLN A 202 -11.59 -12.39 -25.57
C GLN A 202 -13.07 -12.47 -25.97
N HIS A 203 -14.00 -12.56 -25.01
CA HIS A 203 -15.41 -12.86 -25.26
C HIS A 203 -16.35 -11.73 -24.89
N THR A 204 -15.83 -10.56 -24.47
CA THR A 204 -16.63 -9.38 -24.20
C THR A 204 -16.17 -8.18 -25.01
N GLN A 205 -17.08 -7.27 -25.30
CA GLN A 205 -16.79 -6.01 -25.97
C GLN A 205 -16.06 -5.05 -25.03
N LYS A 206 -15.15 -4.23 -25.57
CA LYS A 206 -14.38 -3.26 -24.78
C LYS A 206 -15.23 -2.20 -24.08
N ASP A 207 -16.46 -1.97 -24.57
CA ASP A 207 -17.44 -1.07 -23.97
C ASP A 207 -18.29 -1.74 -22.88
N GLY A 208 -18.10 -3.05 -22.65
CA GLY A 208 -18.80 -3.83 -21.64
C GLY A 208 -20.27 -4.09 -21.93
N SER A 209 -20.77 -3.78 -23.14
CA SER A 209 -22.20 -3.88 -23.50
C SER A 209 -22.78 -5.29 -23.42
N ASP A 210 -21.95 -6.31 -23.50
CA ASP A 210 -22.32 -7.75 -23.48
C ASP A 210 -21.84 -8.50 -22.24
N ILE A 211 -21.23 -7.80 -21.28
CA ILE A 211 -20.64 -8.42 -20.09
C ILE A 211 -21.68 -9.18 -19.25
N HIS A 212 -22.93 -8.71 -19.22
CA HIS A 212 -24.01 -9.37 -18.52
C HIS A 212 -24.28 -10.77 -19.09
N THR A 213 -24.28 -10.90 -20.42
CA THR A 213 -24.51 -12.19 -21.10
C THR A 213 -23.39 -13.20 -20.81
N PHE A 214 -22.18 -12.71 -20.64
CA PHE A 214 -21.03 -13.51 -20.24
C PHE A 214 -21.15 -13.99 -18.78
N LEU A 215 -21.45 -13.08 -17.86
CA LEU A 215 -21.54 -13.38 -16.43
C LEU A 215 -22.77 -14.20 -16.04
N ASP A 216 -23.85 -14.15 -16.81
CA ASP A 216 -25.03 -15.00 -16.60
C ASP A 216 -24.76 -16.49 -16.90
N ARG A 217 -23.66 -16.79 -17.59
CA ARG A 217 -23.23 -18.15 -17.94
C ARG A 217 -22.21 -18.74 -16.96
N LEU A 218 -21.67 -17.91 -16.04
CA LEU A 218 -20.78 -18.31 -14.95
C LEU A 218 -21.60 -18.79 -13.75
#